data_352d8ae4c75cf49a7e053ddd19880b91
#
_entry.id   352d8ae4c75cf49a7e053ddd19880b91
#
_cell.length_a   1.000
_cell.length_b   1.000
_cell.length_c   1.000
_cell.angle_alpha   90.00
_cell.angle_beta   90.00
_cell.angle_gamma   90.00
#
_symmetry.space_group_name_H-M   'P 1'
#
loop_
_entity.id
_entity.type
_entity.pdbx_description
1 polymer ?
#
loop_
_entity_poly.entity_id
_entity_poly.type
_entity_poly.pdbx_seq_one_letter_code
_entity_poly.pdbx_strand_id
1 'polypeptide(L)'
;IPLSISPRQKELEAIDNTQDWLTYNHDYTGRRYVPVSRINRNNAGQLQVAGTFQVGDEINLQAGPIVYDGVMYVTTRHTTVALDAVTGQQNWRHVWEPRDRETGLGNGGIAIKGGRVFRVTADGYLLALRHGTGAMLWARRIGDPLRAESFTMAPVVYKNMVLVGPTGSRNESSGWIGAFWVKNGESRWRFNTSSGKTESGFSFLPDRQDVSPDGGAIRTPFSIDLEREELYLALTNTTSDLSTNSLIVLDARTGALKWREPLVPNRAPSGDFTRMGPLFRTQVAGQPRNLVAMASKDGILQVLDRDTHGPLYNTSVSSRGNAVPQKAQSGGLSGLQWNGPAYSPDTGLLYVPTGDGNSPGWLTAVDAATGDVKWTYQATHPMLAPVTTTAGGIVFTGESNGDFIVLDALTGEVLYRFNTGGSLGGSVVTYEIEEQQYIAVVSGSPSPAGSSDSPGSSSVFVFALPK
;
A
#
# COMPACT_ATOMS: atom_id res chain seq x y z
N ILE A 1 25.01 12.09 -18.62
CA ILE A 1 23.93 11.46 -19.38
C ILE A 1 22.62 12.13 -18.97
N PRO A 2 21.79 12.62 -19.91
CA PRO A 2 20.50 13.23 -19.57
C PRO A 2 19.60 12.22 -18.85
N LEU A 3 18.65 12.71 -18.02
CA LEU A 3 17.64 11.87 -17.42
C LEU A 3 16.67 11.36 -18.47
N SER A 4 16.26 10.10 -18.35
CA SER A 4 15.11 9.59 -19.08
C SER A 4 13.87 10.41 -18.77
N ILE A 5 12.96 10.53 -19.71
CA ILE A 5 11.65 11.14 -19.46
C ILE A 5 10.60 10.10 -19.01
N SER A 6 10.93 8.82 -19.08
CA SER A 6 10.06 7.70 -18.72
C SER A 6 10.35 7.18 -17.27
N PRO A 7 9.36 6.55 -16.59
CA PRO A 7 7.98 6.51 -17.04
C PRO A 7 7.35 7.90 -17.04
N ARG A 8 6.55 8.17 -18.08
CA ARG A 8 5.78 9.42 -18.20
C ARG A 8 4.47 9.31 -17.44
N GLN A 9 3.77 10.41 -17.27
CA GLN A 9 2.46 10.42 -16.61
C GLN A 9 1.47 9.45 -17.26
N LYS A 10 1.43 9.38 -18.60
CA LYS A 10 0.56 8.47 -19.34
C LYS A 10 0.81 7.00 -19.03
N GLU A 11 2.08 6.60 -18.80
CA GLU A 11 2.44 5.22 -18.43
C GLU A 11 1.94 4.89 -17.02
N LEU A 12 2.04 5.85 -16.09
CA LEU A 12 1.53 5.71 -14.72
C LEU A 12 -0.01 5.69 -14.66
N GLU A 13 -0.69 6.28 -15.64
CA GLU A 13 -2.15 6.33 -15.74
C GLU A 13 -2.75 5.10 -16.45
N ALA A 14 -1.91 4.29 -17.11
CA ALA A 14 -2.34 3.11 -17.85
C ALA A 14 -2.78 2.00 -16.88
N ILE A 15 -4.10 1.83 -16.73
CA ILE A 15 -4.70 0.83 -15.85
C ILE A 15 -4.72 -0.58 -16.46
N ASP A 16 -4.42 -0.69 -17.75
CA ASP A 16 -4.32 -1.92 -18.54
C ASP A 16 -2.87 -2.38 -18.76
N ASN A 17 -1.91 -1.76 -18.05
CA ASN A 17 -0.51 -2.15 -18.11
C ASN A 17 -0.31 -3.54 -17.46
N THR A 18 0.15 -4.52 -18.25
CA THR A 18 0.48 -5.87 -17.78
C THR A 18 1.98 -6.08 -17.62
N GLN A 19 2.80 -5.24 -18.26
CA GLN A 19 4.27 -5.38 -18.28
C GLN A 19 4.94 -4.85 -17.03
N ASP A 20 4.36 -3.82 -16.42
CA ASP A 20 4.96 -3.08 -15.33
C ASP A 20 4.09 -3.09 -14.06
N TRP A 21 4.71 -2.84 -12.92
CA TRP A 21 4.05 -2.53 -11.66
C TRP A 21 4.57 -1.18 -11.15
N LEU A 22 3.93 -0.08 -11.55
CA LEU A 22 4.51 1.28 -11.47
C LEU A 22 4.20 2.04 -10.18
N THR A 23 3.18 1.64 -9.44
CA THR A 23 2.83 2.24 -8.14
C THR A 23 2.66 1.16 -7.07
N TYR A 24 2.60 1.54 -5.81
CA TYR A 24 2.41 0.59 -4.71
C TYR A 24 1.19 -0.34 -4.91
N ASN A 25 0.10 0.19 -5.46
CA ASN A 25 -1.15 -0.54 -5.69
C ASN A 25 -1.39 -0.90 -7.16
N HIS A 26 -0.37 -0.91 -8.01
CA HIS A 26 -0.41 -1.11 -9.45
C HIS A 26 -0.91 0.13 -10.21
N ASP A 27 -2.07 0.67 -9.86
CA ASP A 27 -2.66 1.86 -10.47
C ASP A 27 -3.04 2.94 -9.44
N TYR A 28 -3.41 4.12 -9.89
CA TYR A 28 -3.82 5.23 -9.04
C TYR A 28 -5.13 4.98 -8.31
N THR A 29 -6.00 4.12 -8.85
CA THR A 29 -7.30 3.81 -8.22
C THR A 29 -7.17 2.82 -7.08
N GLY A 30 -6.04 2.16 -6.92
CA GLY A 30 -5.76 1.28 -5.79
C GLY A 30 -6.45 -0.08 -5.86
N ARG A 31 -6.87 -0.53 -7.04
CA ARG A 31 -7.59 -1.80 -7.21
C ARG A 31 -6.74 -3.03 -6.95
N ARG A 32 -5.42 -2.93 -7.14
CA ARG A 32 -4.51 -4.07 -7.10
C ARG A 32 -4.95 -5.22 -8.03
N TYR A 33 -5.43 -4.84 -9.19
CA TYR A 33 -5.87 -5.71 -10.26
C TYR A 33 -4.99 -5.50 -11.49
N VAL A 34 -4.56 -6.61 -12.12
CA VAL A 34 -3.80 -6.60 -13.38
C VAL A 34 -4.58 -7.38 -14.43
N PRO A 35 -4.82 -6.82 -15.64
CA PRO A 35 -5.58 -7.49 -16.70
C PRO A 35 -4.74 -8.54 -17.45
N VAL A 36 -4.00 -9.38 -16.71
CA VAL A 36 -3.17 -10.48 -17.21
C VAL A 36 -3.80 -11.83 -16.84
N SER A 37 -3.75 -12.81 -17.74
CA SER A 37 -4.41 -14.09 -17.57
C SER A 37 -3.57 -15.32 -17.95
N ARG A 38 -2.28 -15.16 -18.18
CA ARG A 38 -1.40 -16.28 -18.55
C ARG A 38 -1.31 -17.30 -17.40
N ILE A 39 -1.16 -16.81 -16.17
CA ILE A 39 -1.36 -17.60 -14.96
C ILE A 39 -2.83 -17.46 -14.58
N ASN A 40 -3.52 -18.60 -14.48
CA ASN A 40 -4.96 -18.66 -14.26
C ASN A 40 -5.33 -19.86 -13.40
N ARG A 41 -6.63 -20.01 -13.09
CA ARG A 41 -7.14 -21.08 -12.24
C ARG A 41 -6.77 -22.50 -12.69
N ASN A 42 -6.52 -22.72 -13.99
CA ASN A 42 -6.25 -24.06 -14.54
C ASN A 42 -4.77 -24.44 -14.46
N ASN A 43 -3.87 -23.46 -14.36
CA ASN A 43 -2.43 -23.69 -14.40
C ASN A 43 -1.65 -23.15 -13.20
N ALA A 44 -2.31 -22.43 -12.28
CA ALA A 44 -1.66 -21.88 -11.10
C ALA A 44 -0.95 -22.92 -10.23
N GLY A 45 -1.47 -24.16 -10.19
CA GLY A 45 -0.83 -25.28 -9.50
C GLY A 45 0.51 -25.73 -10.09
N GLN A 46 0.88 -25.24 -11.28
CA GLN A 46 2.13 -25.56 -11.97
C GLN A 46 3.22 -24.51 -11.74
N LEU A 47 2.96 -23.48 -10.93
CA LEU A 47 3.93 -22.44 -10.61
C LEU A 47 5.21 -23.02 -10.03
N GLN A 48 6.33 -22.47 -10.47
CA GLN A 48 7.67 -22.81 -10.00
C GLN A 48 8.44 -21.55 -9.64
N VAL A 49 9.40 -21.70 -8.73
CA VAL A 49 10.38 -20.63 -8.44
C VAL A 49 11.29 -20.47 -9.64
N ALA A 50 11.17 -19.34 -10.34
CA ALA A 50 12.04 -18.96 -11.45
C ALA A 50 13.33 -18.31 -10.97
N GLY A 51 13.31 -17.66 -9.80
CA GLY A 51 14.48 -17.03 -9.20
C GLY A 51 14.27 -16.65 -7.75
N THR A 52 15.38 -16.55 -6.99
CA THR A 52 15.40 -16.03 -5.63
C THR A 52 16.54 -15.03 -5.50
N PHE A 53 16.22 -13.81 -5.06
CA PHE A 53 17.18 -12.71 -5.02
C PHE A 53 17.33 -12.21 -3.59
N GLN A 54 18.54 -12.28 -3.04
CA GLN A 54 18.83 -11.68 -1.75
C GLN A 54 19.00 -10.17 -1.89
N VAL A 55 18.27 -9.40 -1.07
CA VAL A 55 18.28 -7.93 -1.10
C VAL A 55 19.27 -7.37 -0.05
N GLY A 56 19.57 -8.12 0.99
CA GLY A 56 20.50 -7.77 2.07
C GLY A 56 20.09 -8.37 3.41
N ASP A 57 20.87 -8.07 4.44
CA ASP A 57 20.72 -8.61 5.79
C ASP A 57 19.70 -7.83 6.64
N GLU A 58 19.14 -6.75 6.13
CA GLU A 58 18.14 -5.94 6.84
C GLU A 58 16.78 -6.61 6.78
N ILE A 59 16.29 -7.05 7.93
CA ILE A 59 15.01 -7.75 8.12
C ILE A 59 13.85 -6.74 8.08
N ASN A 60 13.63 -6.03 6.98
CA ASN A 60 12.48 -5.12 6.88
C ASN A 60 12.02 -4.87 5.44
N LEU A 61 11.54 -5.92 4.78
CA LEU A 61 10.88 -5.81 3.48
C LEU A 61 9.37 -5.72 3.68
N GLN A 62 8.87 -4.56 4.10
CA GLN A 62 7.43 -4.28 4.21
C GLN A 62 6.85 -3.70 2.92
N ALA A 63 7.72 -3.11 2.09
CA ALA A 63 7.33 -2.51 0.83
C ALA A 63 7.30 -3.55 -0.29
N GLY A 64 6.33 -3.41 -1.19
CA GLY A 64 6.32 -4.17 -2.44
C GLY A 64 7.35 -3.63 -3.43
N PRO A 65 7.86 -4.49 -4.33
CA PRO A 65 8.70 -4.03 -5.42
C PRO A 65 7.90 -3.18 -6.42
N ILE A 66 8.59 -2.26 -7.08
CA ILE A 66 8.14 -1.61 -8.30
C ILE A 66 8.88 -2.29 -9.45
N VAL A 67 8.17 -2.61 -10.52
CA VAL A 67 8.77 -3.16 -11.74
C VAL A 67 8.50 -2.20 -12.89
N TYR A 68 9.57 -1.83 -13.59
CA TYR A 68 9.50 -0.95 -14.75
C TYR A 68 10.55 -1.33 -15.78
N ASP A 69 10.13 -1.55 -17.04
CA ASP A 69 10.99 -1.86 -18.17
C ASP A 69 12.01 -2.99 -17.87
N GLY A 70 11.52 -4.09 -17.29
CA GLY A 70 12.32 -5.25 -16.93
C GLY A 70 13.24 -5.04 -15.71
N VAL A 71 13.16 -3.90 -15.03
CA VAL A 71 13.93 -3.61 -13.82
C VAL A 71 13.04 -3.63 -12.59
N MET A 72 13.40 -4.40 -11.59
CA MET A 72 12.74 -4.46 -10.29
C MET A 72 13.48 -3.58 -9.28
N TYR A 73 12.74 -2.69 -8.63
CA TYR A 73 13.25 -1.82 -7.57
C TYR A 73 12.73 -2.29 -6.22
N VAL A 74 13.64 -2.58 -5.31
CA VAL A 74 13.34 -3.05 -3.96
C VAL A 74 14.00 -2.15 -2.94
N THR A 75 13.34 -1.92 -1.81
CA THR A 75 13.88 -1.11 -0.72
C THR A 75 13.95 -1.88 0.58
N THR A 76 15.03 -1.70 1.32
CA THR A 76 15.13 -2.01 2.75
C THR A 76 15.11 -0.70 3.55
N ARG A 77 15.39 -0.75 4.84
CA ARG A 77 15.41 0.45 5.69
C ARG A 77 16.33 1.55 5.13
N HIS A 78 17.54 1.21 4.74
CA HIS A 78 18.54 2.17 4.27
C HIS A 78 18.88 2.01 2.78
N THR A 79 18.56 0.87 2.18
CA THR A 79 19.02 0.54 0.85
C THR A 79 17.90 0.62 -0.19
N THR A 80 18.25 1.08 -1.39
CA THR A 80 17.45 0.91 -2.61
C THR A 80 18.29 0.11 -3.59
N VAL A 81 17.74 -0.97 -4.13
CA VAL A 81 18.39 -1.86 -5.09
C VAL A 81 17.57 -1.90 -6.37
N ALA A 82 18.22 -1.86 -7.52
CA ALA A 82 17.62 -2.19 -8.80
C ALA A 82 18.20 -3.51 -9.29
N LEU A 83 17.32 -4.43 -9.64
CA LEU A 83 17.62 -5.77 -10.09
C LEU A 83 17.02 -5.98 -11.48
N ASP A 84 17.64 -6.80 -12.29
CA ASP A 84 16.96 -7.40 -13.44
C ASP A 84 15.78 -8.23 -12.91
N ALA A 85 14.58 -7.98 -13.43
CA ALA A 85 13.35 -8.53 -12.88
C ALA A 85 13.16 -10.04 -13.17
N VAL A 86 13.97 -10.63 -14.06
CA VAL A 86 13.95 -12.06 -14.40
C VAL A 86 15.10 -12.81 -13.74
N THR A 87 16.32 -12.27 -13.87
CA THR A 87 17.57 -12.95 -13.44
C THR A 87 17.98 -12.59 -12.01
N GLY A 88 17.49 -11.47 -11.48
CA GLY A 88 17.88 -10.91 -10.20
C GLY A 88 19.28 -10.32 -10.16
N GLN A 89 19.92 -10.19 -11.32
CA GLN A 89 21.22 -9.52 -11.38
C GLN A 89 21.10 -8.09 -10.89
N GLN A 90 21.95 -7.70 -9.96
CA GLN A 90 21.97 -6.34 -9.43
C GLN A 90 22.51 -5.36 -10.47
N ASN A 91 21.68 -4.41 -10.88
CA ASN A 91 22.08 -3.33 -11.77
C ASN A 91 22.79 -2.22 -11.01
N TRP A 92 22.24 -1.82 -9.87
CA TRP A 92 22.83 -0.85 -8.97
C TRP A 92 22.27 -0.97 -7.54
N ARG A 93 23.00 -0.39 -6.58
CA ARG A 93 22.63 -0.29 -5.17
C ARG A 93 22.93 1.11 -4.66
N HIS A 94 21.98 1.71 -3.95
CA HIS A 94 22.15 2.98 -3.24
C HIS A 94 21.92 2.74 -1.75
N VAL A 95 22.85 3.17 -0.92
CA VAL A 95 22.75 3.11 0.53
C VAL A 95 22.60 4.54 1.06
N TRP A 96 21.54 4.78 1.83
CA TRP A 96 21.35 6.03 2.54
C TRP A 96 22.01 5.95 3.92
N GLU A 97 22.88 6.89 4.21
CA GLU A 97 23.42 7.08 5.54
C GLU A 97 22.56 8.11 6.26
N PRO A 98 21.88 7.74 7.38
CA PRO A 98 21.03 8.66 8.11
C PRO A 98 21.78 9.92 8.55
N ARG A 99 21.17 11.08 8.36
CA ARG A 99 21.71 12.40 8.72
C ARG A 99 21.15 12.90 10.03
N ASP A 100 20.01 12.37 10.43
CA ASP A 100 19.28 12.72 11.64
C ASP A 100 18.85 11.44 12.38
N ARG A 101 18.25 11.62 13.57
CA ARG A 101 17.68 10.51 14.33
C ARG A 101 16.56 9.84 13.55
N GLU A 102 16.65 8.56 13.41
CA GLU A 102 15.61 7.76 12.79
C GLU A 102 14.40 7.57 13.71
N THR A 103 13.21 7.68 13.14
CA THR A 103 11.94 7.43 13.82
C THR A 103 11.21 6.28 13.13
N GLY A 104 10.88 5.24 13.90
CA GLY A 104 10.14 4.08 13.38
C GLY A 104 10.90 3.19 12.41
N LEU A 105 10.18 2.36 11.67
CA LEU A 105 10.75 1.34 10.78
C LEU A 105 11.05 1.83 9.36
N GLY A 106 10.58 2.97 8.97
CA GLY A 106 10.93 3.78 7.81
C GLY A 106 11.18 3.09 6.46
N ASN A 107 10.34 2.14 6.04
CA ASN A 107 10.42 1.55 4.70
C ASN A 107 9.06 1.49 4.02
N GLY A 108 8.62 2.60 3.45
CA GLY A 108 7.35 2.71 2.75
C GLY A 108 7.39 2.30 1.28
N GLY A 109 8.55 1.96 0.72
CA GLY A 109 8.71 1.70 -0.71
C GLY A 109 9.11 2.93 -1.51
N ILE A 110 8.88 2.86 -2.81
CA ILE A 110 9.28 3.89 -3.76
C ILE A 110 8.14 4.31 -4.68
N ALA A 111 8.37 5.43 -5.38
CA ALA A 111 7.66 5.80 -6.60
C ALA A 111 8.66 6.07 -7.72
N ILE A 112 8.23 5.91 -8.97
CA ILE A 112 9.10 6.10 -10.14
C ILE A 112 8.44 7.05 -11.15
N LYS A 113 9.21 8.02 -11.67
CA LYS A 113 8.78 8.90 -12.76
C LYS A 113 9.92 9.69 -13.36
N GLY A 114 9.89 9.86 -14.69
CA GLY A 114 10.77 10.81 -15.38
C GLY A 114 12.25 10.57 -15.12
N GLY A 115 12.67 9.32 -15.15
CA GLY A 115 14.05 8.91 -14.90
C GLY A 115 14.47 8.99 -13.42
N ARG A 116 13.54 9.10 -12.50
CA ARG A 116 13.78 9.22 -11.06
C ARG A 116 13.06 8.15 -10.26
N VAL A 117 13.73 7.68 -9.21
CA VAL A 117 13.16 6.87 -8.14
C VAL A 117 13.07 7.76 -6.90
N PHE A 118 11.89 7.81 -6.29
CA PHE A 118 11.64 8.59 -5.08
C PHE A 118 11.41 7.65 -3.90
N ARG A 119 12.03 7.95 -2.76
CA ARG A 119 11.75 7.25 -1.50
C ARG A 119 11.79 8.23 -0.33
N VAL A 120 11.14 7.86 0.77
CA VAL A 120 11.28 8.56 2.05
C VAL A 120 12.09 7.70 3.00
N THR A 121 12.99 8.32 3.75
CA THR A 121 13.89 7.67 4.70
C THR A 121 13.34 7.74 6.13
N ALA A 122 13.83 6.86 7.02
CA ALA A 122 13.41 6.80 8.41
C ALA A 122 13.80 8.06 9.23
N ASP A 123 14.77 8.83 8.76
CA ASP A 123 15.19 10.10 9.33
C ASP A 123 14.50 11.31 8.68
N GLY A 124 13.44 11.08 7.88
CA GLY A 124 12.56 12.14 7.35
C GLY A 124 13.07 12.88 6.14
N TYR A 125 13.87 12.24 5.26
CA TYR A 125 14.28 12.83 3.99
C TYR A 125 13.52 12.21 2.82
N LEU A 126 13.07 13.05 1.90
CA LEU A 126 12.62 12.64 0.57
C LEU A 126 13.82 12.68 -0.37
N LEU A 127 14.13 11.54 -0.99
CA LEU A 127 15.23 11.37 -1.92
C LEU A 127 14.72 11.23 -3.35
N ALA A 128 15.47 11.74 -4.31
CA ALA A 128 15.37 11.37 -5.71
C ALA A 128 16.68 10.77 -6.19
N LEU A 129 16.60 9.55 -6.71
CA LEU A 129 17.72 8.84 -7.30
C LEU A 129 17.51 8.74 -8.80
N ARG A 130 18.60 8.69 -9.58
CA ARG A 130 18.54 8.37 -11.01
C ARG A 130 18.16 6.90 -11.21
N HIS A 131 17.08 6.61 -11.90
CA HIS A 131 16.56 5.24 -12.02
C HIS A 131 17.56 4.25 -12.65
N GLY A 132 18.37 4.69 -13.60
CA GLY A 132 19.32 3.81 -14.30
C GLY A 132 20.65 3.57 -13.58
N THR A 133 20.98 4.32 -12.50
CA THR A 133 22.31 4.23 -11.84
C THR A 133 22.26 4.30 -10.32
N GLY A 134 21.11 4.63 -9.72
CA GLY A 134 21.02 4.86 -8.27
C GLY A 134 21.71 6.13 -7.76
N ALA A 135 22.30 6.94 -8.64
CA ALA A 135 22.95 8.18 -8.23
C ALA A 135 21.95 9.16 -7.63
N MET A 136 22.27 9.73 -6.47
CA MET A 136 21.41 10.72 -5.82
C MET A 136 21.36 12.02 -6.64
N LEU A 137 20.16 12.47 -6.97
CA LEU A 137 19.91 13.72 -7.69
C LEU A 137 19.68 14.88 -6.70
N TRP A 138 18.90 14.61 -5.67
CA TRP A 138 18.64 15.52 -4.57
C TRP A 138 18.11 14.78 -3.35
N ALA A 139 18.25 15.40 -2.17
CA ALA A 139 17.66 14.98 -0.92
C ALA A 139 17.06 16.21 -0.22
N ARG A 140 15.84 16.09 0.30
CA ARG A 140 15.13 17.15 1.01
C ARG A 140 14.60 16.64 2.33
N ARG A 141 14.90 17.35 3.41
CA ARG A 141 14.27 17.08 4.70
C ARG A 141 12.80 17.47 4.61
N ILE A 142 11.91 16.52 4.88
CA ILE A 142 10.45 16.70 4.84
C ILE A 142 9.78 16.37 6.18
N GLY A 143 10.48 15.73 7.09
CA GLY A 143 10.01 15.38 8.42
C GLY A 143 10.85 15.97 9.52
N ASP A 144 10.26 16.08 10.71
CA ASP A 144 10.95 16.45 11.93
C ASP A 144 11.08 15.23 12.85
N PRO A 145 12.29 14.67 13.01
CA PRO A 145 12.51 13.55 13.90
C PRO A 145 12.27 13.88 15.38
N LEU A 146 12.31 15.17 15.77
CA LEU A 146 11.98 15.61 17.12
C LEU A 146 10.48 15.53 17.40
N ARG A 147 9.65 15.52 16.35
CA ARG A 147 8.20 15.33 16.44
C ARG A 147 7.80 13.87 16.30
N ALA A 148 8.76 12.94 16.28
CA ALA A 148 8.55 11.51 16.07
C ALA A 148 7.74 11.19 14.79
N GLU A 149 7.84 12.03 13.76
CA GLU A 149 7.23 11.78 12.45
C GLU A 149 7.92 10.59 11.79
N SER A 150 7.15 9.56 11.47
CA SER A 150 7.63 8.37 10.77
C SER A 150 6.96 8.23 9.42
N PHE A 151 7.71 7.76 8.42
CA PHE A 151 7.26 7.62 7.05
C PHE A 151 7.34 6.15 6.64
N THR A 152 6.23 5.47 6.68
CA THR A 152 6.15 4.04 6.41
C THR A 152 5.31 3.72 5.17
N MET A 153 4.81 4.75 4.51
CA MET A 153 4.00 4.67 3.32
C MET A 153 4.83 5.00 2.08
N ALA A 154 4.57 4.27 0.98
CA ALA A 154 5.18 4.59 -0.31
C ALA A 154 4.76 6.00 -0.76
N PRO A 155 5.68 6.82 -1.27
CA PRO A 155 5.30 8.06 -1.93
C PRO A 155 4.49 7.75 -3.19
N VAL A 156 3.65 8.69 -3.60
CA VAL A 156 2.90 8.60 -4.86
C VAL A 156 3.29 9.77 -5.76
N VAL A 157 3.68 9.50 -6.99
CA VAL A 157 3.97 10.57 -7.96
C VAL A 157 2.71 10.84 -8.76
N TYR A 158 2.28 12.11 -8.77
CA TYR A 158 1.15 12.57 -9.56
C TYR A 158 1.52 13.87 -10.29
N LYS A 159 1.37 13.86 -11.62
CA LYS A 159 1.85 14.96 -12.47
C LYS A 159 3.33 15.29 -12.15
N ASN A 160 3.65 16.51 -11.78
CA ASN A 160 5.01 16.94 -11.46
C ASN A 160 5.29 16.99 -9.95
N MET A 161 4.52 16.25 -9.17
CA MET A 161 4.59 16.26 -7.72
C MET A 161 4.80 14.85 -7.15
N VAL A 162 5.52 14.78 -6.04
CA VAL A 162 5.59 13.63 -5.15
C VAL A 162 4.70 13.92 -3.97
N LEU A 163 3.70 13.07 -3.75
CA LEU A 163 2.76 13.15 -2.64
C LEU A 163 3.24 12.22 -1.53
N VAL A 164 3.31 12.72 -0.31
CA VAL A 164 3.76 11.96 0.86
C VAL A 164 3.25 12.61 2.15
N GLY A 165 3.09 11.82 3.20
CA GLY A 165 2.78 12.28 4.55
C GLY A 165 3.31 11.32 5.60
N PRO A 166 3.47 11.77 6.86
CA PRO A 166 3.84 10.91 7.96
C PRO A 166 2.68 9.99 8.33
N THR A 167 3.03 8.79 8.75
CA THR A 167 2.05 7.77 9.22
C THR A 167 1.63 7.96 10.68
N GLY A 168 2.11 9.01 11.32
CA GLY A 168 1.86 9.33 12.73
C GLY A 168 2.86 8.64 13.67
N SER A 169 2.91 9.10 14.92
CA SER A 169 3.62 8.44 16.01
C SER A 169 2.66 8.15 17.15
N ARG A 170 3.12 7.36 18.14
CA ARG A 170 2.33 7.04 19.34
C ARG A 170 2.04 8.25 20.23
N ASN A 171 2.80 9.35 20.06
CA ASN A 171 2.73 10.55 20.89
C ASN A 171 2.83 11.79 19.99
N GLU A 172 1.69 12.46 19.71
CA GLU A 172 1.62 13.90 19.47
C GLU A 172 2.11 14.49 18.14
N SER A 173 2.16 13.77 17.02
CA SER A 173 2.43 14.44 15.75
C SER A 173 1.15 14.82 15.01
N SER A 174 1.03 16.10 14.65
CA SER A 174 -0.01 16.58 13.76
C SER A 174 0.13 15.88 12.41
N GLY A 175 -0.90 15.13 11.98
CA GLY A 175 -0.91 14.52 10.66
C GLY A 175 -0.92 15.57 9.56
N TRP A 176 -0.21 15.30 8.48
CA TRP A 176 -0.25 16.13 7.28
C TRP A 176 -0.02 15.29 6.03
N ILE A 177 -0.42 15.81 4.89
CA ILE A 177 0.00 15.35 3.58
C ILE A 177 0.57 16.52 2.79
N GLY A 178 1.66 16.32 2.08
CA GLY A 178 2.31 17.32 1.28
C GLY A 178 2.63 16.87 -0.14
N ALA A 179 2.73 17.85 -1.02
CA ALA A 179 3.22 17.71 -2.37
C ALA A 179 4.56 18.41 -2.54
N PHE A 180 5.48 17.73 -3.22
CA PHE A 180 6.84 18.21 -3.47
C PHE A 180 7.14 18.13 -4.95
N TRP A 181 7.85 19.12 -5.49
CA TRP A 181 8.20 19.11 -6.90
C TRP A 181 9.15 17.95 -7.25
N VAL A 182 8.79 17.16 -8.25
CA VAL A 182 9.61 16.08 -8.82
C VAL A 182 11.02 16.54 -9.19
N LYS A 183 11.17 17.80 -9.67
CA LYS A 183 12.43 18.35 -10.16
C LYS A 183 13.48 18.51 -9.05
N ASN A 184 13.11 19.02 -7.89
CA ASN A 184 14.05 19.49 -6.86
C ASN A 184 13.60 19.22 -5.41
N GLY A 185 12.43 18.61 -5.20
CA GLY A 185 11.89 18.29 -3.87
C GLY A 185 11.42 19.50 -3.07
N GLU A 186 11.30 20.68 -3.68
CA GLU A 186 10.72 21.84 -3.01
C GLU A 186 9.23 21.65 -2.74
N SER A 187 8.78 22.14 -1.59
CA SER A 187 7.38 22.05 -1.19
C SER A 187 6.48 22.86 -2.12
N ARG A 188 5.32 22.29 -2.46
CA ARG A 188 4.29 22.96 -3.24
C ARG A 188 3.08 23.32 -2.38
N TRP A 189 2.50 22.33 -1.70
CA TRP A 189 1.41 22.51 -0.77
C TRP A 189 1.48 21.46 0.35
N ARG A 190 0.85 21.78 1.48
CA ARG A 190 0.69 20.90 2.62
C ARG A 190 -0.72 21.06 3.16
N PHE A 191 -1.44 19.96 3.27
CA PHE A 191 -2.72 19.88 3.97
C PHE A 191 -2.49 19.39 5.38
N ASN A 192 -2.95 20.12 6.37
CA ASN A 192 -2.87 19.74 7.77
C ASN A 192 -4.17 19.00 8.17
N THR A 193 -4.06 17.75 8.65
CA THR A 193 -5.21 16.90 8.95
C THR A 193 -5.96 17.31 10.23
N SER A 194 -5.31 18.05 11.15
CA SER A 194 -5.97 18.56 12.36
C SER A 194 -6.76 19.84 12.09
N SER A 195 -6.18 20.80 11.37
CA SER A 195 -6.86 22.07 11.08
C SER A 195 -7.76 22.03 9.85
N GLY A 196 -7.61 21.03 8.96
CA GLY A 196 -8.29 20.97 7.68
C GLY A 196 -7.88 22.05 6.69
N LYS A 197 -6.75 22.73 6.92
CA LYS A 197 -6.25 23.84 6.09
C LYS A 197 -5.10 23.40 5.20
N THR A 198 -5.01 24.04 4.04
CA THR A 198 -3.91 23.87 3.08
C THR A 198 -3.02 25.11 3.09
N GLU A 199 -1.72 24.89 3.13
CA GLU A 199 -0.68 25.90 3.04
C GLU A 199 0.12 25.71 1.76
N SER A 200 0.53 26.81 1.12
CA SER A 200 1.35 26.79 -0.10
C SER A 200 2.77 27.23 0.23
N GLY A 201 3.77 26.56 -0.36
CA GLY A 201 5.18 26.98 -0.26
C GLY A 201 5.73 27.00 1.17
N PHE A 202 5.33 26.05 2.00
CA PHE A 202 5.72 25.98 3.42
C PHE A 202 7.20 25.63 3.60
N SER A 203 7.79 26.17 4.68
CA SER A 203 9.12 25.80 5.16
C SER A 203 9.02 24.71 6.23
N PHE A 204 9.93 23.72 6.20
CA PHE A 204 10.01 22.65 7.21
C PHE A 204 10.61 23.09 8.55
N LEU A 205 10.96 24.35 8.72
CA LEU A 205 11.28 24.89 10.05
C LEU A 205 9.95 25.17 10.74
N PRO A 206 9.49 24.32 11.66
CA PRO A 206 8.21 24.51 12.29
C PRO A 206 8.27 25.73 13.20
N ASP A 207 7.37 26.63 12.97
CA ASP A 207 6.98 27.56 14.03
C ASP A 207 6.38 26.69 15.16
N ARG A 208 7.01 26.73 16.33
CA ARG A 208 6.68 25.85 17.48
C ARG A 208 5.25 26.00 18.00
N GLN A 209 4.44 26.89 17.42
CA GLN A 209 3.13 27.30 17.94
C GLN A 209 1.91 26.56 17.34
N ASP A 210 2.04 25.84 16.23
CA ASP A 210 0.90 25.22 15.55
C ASP A 210 0.80 23.68 15.72
N VAL A 211 1.17 23.16 16.87
CA VAL A 211 1.04 21.73 17.16
C VAL A 211 -0.25 21.46 17.91
N SER A 212 -1.34 21.22 17.20
CA SER A 212 -2.47 20.51 17.79
C SER A 212 -2.14 19.01 17.82
N PRO A 213 -2.21 18.36 18.98
CA PRO A 213 -1.94 16.92 19.12
C PRO A 213 -3.00 16.04 18.42
N ASP A 214 -4.08 16.62 17.91
CA ASP A 214 -5.30 15.92 17.46
C ASP A 214 -5.35 15.61 15.95
N GLY A 215 -4.21 15.54 15.27
CA GLY A 215 -4.17 15.22 13.84
C GLY A 215 -4.31 13.73 13.55
N GLY A 216 -5.24 13.35 12.65
CA GLY A 216 -5.38 11.99 12.16
C GLY A 216 -4.15 11.52 11.37
N ALA A 217 -3.73 10.26 11.58
CA ALA A 217 -2.64 9.62 10.85
C ALA A 217 -3.10 9.06 9.50
N ILE A 218 -2.22 9.08 8.51
CA ILE A 218 -2.43 8.44 7.19
C ILE A 218 -1.52 7.21 7.14
N ARG A 219 -2.11 6.03 7.06
CA ARG A 219 -1.35 4.78 7.19
C ARG A 219 -1.25 3.95 5.91
N THR A 220 -2.08 4.24 4.92
CA THR A 220 -2.09 3.51 3.64
C THR A 220 -1.81 4.46 2.48
N PRO A 221 -1.25 3.95 1.38
CA PRO A 221 -1.10 4.72 0.16
C PRO A 221 -2.44 5.30 -0.30
N PHE A 222 -2.35 6.44 -0.96
CA PHE A 222 -3.50 7.18 -1.46
C PHE A 222 -4.10 6.53 -2.69
N SER A 223 -5.39 6.73 -2.91
CA SER A 223 -6.04 6.49 -4.20
C SER A 223 -6.34 7.82 -4.89
N ILE A 224 -6.20 7.87 -6.21
CA ILE A 224 -6.41 9.09 -7.00
C ILE A 224 -7.43 8.80 -8.11
N ASP A 225 -8.49 9.61 -8.15
CA ASP A 225 -9.37 9.70 -9.31
C ASP A 225 -8.76 10.68 -10.31
N LEU A 226 -8.32 10.16 -11.45
CA LEU A 226 -7.65 10.96 -12.49
C LEU A 226 -8.61 11.89 -13.22
N GLU A 227 -9.88 11.49 -13.39
CA GLU A 227 -10.88 12.28 -14.11
C GLU A 227 -11.32 13.49 -13.27
N ARG A 228 -11.49 13.28 -11.96
CA ARG A 228 -11.91 14.33 -11.02
C ARG A 228 -10.76 15.11 -10.40
N GLU A 229 -9.54 14.65 -10.63
CA GLU A 229 -8.31 15.15 -9.97
C GLU A 229 -8.45 15.13 -8.43
N GLU A 230 -8.99 14.05 -7.90
CA GLU A 230 -9.30 13.86 -6.48
C GLU A 230 -8.35 12.87 -5.82
N LEU A 231 -7.82 13.27 -4.67
CA LEU A 231 -6.94 12.47 -3.82
C LEU A 231 -7.73 11.98 -2.60
N TYR A 232 -7.85 10.68 -2.46
CA TYR A 232 -8.61 10.01 -1.42
C TYR A 232 -7.69 9.50 -0.30
N LEU A 233 -8.02 9.86 0.93
CA LEU A 233 -7.25 9.58 2.14
C LEU A 233 -8.15 9.03 3.24
N ALA A 234 -7.78 7.90 3.83
CA ALA A 234 -8.39 7.45 5.07
C ALA A 234 -7.58 8.00 6.25
N LEU A 235 -8.19 8.82 7.08
CA LEU A 235 -7.60 9.32 8.32
C LEU A 235 -8.05 8.48 9.49
N THR A 236 -7.09 8.21 10.37
CA THR A 236 -7.34 7.51 11.62
C THR A 236 -6.92 8.37 12.79
N ASN A 237 -7.69 8.32 13.87
CA ASN A 237 -7.30 8.97 15.10
C ASN A 237 -6.60 7.99 16.06
N THR A 238 -5.60 8.51 16.75
CA THR A 238 -4.96 7.83 17.88
C THR A 238 -5.60 8.20 19.21
N THR A 239 -6.46 9.23 19.23
CA THR A 239 -7.20 9.71 20.41
C THR A 239 -8.67 9.31 20.32
N SER A 240 -9.39 9.32 21.43
CA SER A 240 -10.78 8.88 21.54
C SER A 240 -11.82 9.79 20.88
N ASP A 241 -11.41 10.85 20.21
CA ASP A 241 -12.32 11.76 19.52
C ASP A 241 -12.71 11.20 18.14
N LEU A 242 -13.97 10.75 18.01
CA LEU A 242 -14.56 10.20 16.80
C LEU A 242 -14.56 11.17 15.62
N SER A 243 -14.31 12.46 15.83
CA SER A 243 -14.34 13.49 14.78
C SER A 243 -13.22 13.35 13.75
N THR A 244 -12.18 12.57 14.02
CA THR A 244 -10.99 12.45 13.17
C THR A 244 -10.97 11.20 12.28
N ASN A 245 -11.76 10.15 12.59
CA ASN A 245 -11.93 9.01 11.69
C ASN A 245 -12.77 9.45 10.49
N SER A 246 -12.15 9.68 9.36
CA SER A 246 -12.86 10.16 8.17
C SER A 246 -12.15 9.81 6.88
N LEU A 247 -12.96 9.67 5.84
CA LEU A 247 -12.50 9.79 4.47
C LEU A 247 -12.35 11.29 4.16
N ILE A 248 -11.17 11.68 3.73
CA ILE A 248 -10.90 13.03 3.25
C ILE A 248 -10.60 12.97 1.77
N VAL A 249 -11.18 13.89 1.03
CA VAL A 249 -10.93 14.04 -0.40
C VAL A 249 -10.41 15.43 -0.68
N LEU A 250 -9.21 15.48 -1.23
CA LEU A 250 -8.52 16.70 -1.60
C LEU A 250 -8.47 16.86 -3.11
N ASP A 251 -8.38 18.09 -3.57
CA ASP A 251 -7.90 18.38 -4.91
C ASP A 251 -6.44 17.93 -5.02
N ALA A 252 -6.14 16.99 -5.91
CA ALA A 252 -4.81 16.38 -6.01
C ALA A 252 -3.72 17.36 -6.48
N ARG A 253 -4.09 18.49 -7.12
CA ARG A 253 -3.15 19.50 -7.62
C ARG A 253 -2.79 20.55 -6.59
N THR A 254 -3.78 20.93 -5.78
CA THR A 254 -3.68 22.07 -4.87
C THR A 254 -3.66 21.69 -3.39
N GLY A 255 -4.07 20.46 -3.07
CA GLY A 255 -4.25 20.00 -1.70
C GLY A 255 -5.49 20.60 -1.01
N ALA A 256 -6.31 21.36 -1.71
CA ALA A 256 -7.52 21.95 -1.13
C ALA A 256 -8.54 20.86 -0.75
N LEU A 257 -9.14 20.98 0.43
CA LEU A 257 -10.21 20.08 0.85
C LEU A 257 -11.43 20.24 -0.06
N LYS A 258 -11.84 19.15 -0.69
CA LYS A 258 -13.08 19.11 -1.50
C LYS A 258 -14.27 18.69 -0.64
N TRP A 259 -14.15 17.56 0.04
CA TRP A 259 -15.18 17.06 0.94
C TRP A 259 -14.59 16.09 1.98
N ARG A 260 -15.35 15.83 3.01
CA ARG A 260 -14.99 14.92 4.10
C ARG A 260 -16.24 14.15 4.51
N GLU A 261 -16.08 12.83 4.71
CA GLU A 261 -17.12 11.97 5.25
C GLU A 261 -16.65 11.31 6.54
N PRO A 262 -17.32 11.55 7.67
CA PRO A 262 -17.03 10.84 8.90
C PRO A 262 -17.27 9.34 8.74
N LEU A 263 -16.30 8.54 9.12
CA LEU A 263 -16.41 7.08 9.12
C LEU A 263 -16.93 6.67 10.50
N VAL A 264 -18.23 6.40 10.60
CA VAL A 264 -18.87 6.07 11.86
C VAL A 264 -18.76 4.56 12.11
N PRO A 265 -18.13 4.14 13.20
CA PRO A 265 -18.20 2.75 13.60
C PRO A 265 -19.62 2.43 14.08
N ASN A 266 -20.25 1.42 13.52
CA ASN A 266 -21.43 0.82 14.13
C ASN A 266 -21.00 0.19 15.47
N ARG A 267 -21.16 0.92 16.59
CA ARG A 267 -21.05 0.44 17.98
C ARG A 267 -19.69 -0.04 18.51
N ALA A 268 -18.58 0.15 17.82
CA ALA A 268 -17.26 -0.20 18.37
C ALA A 268 -16.49 1.04 18.82
N PRO A 269 -15.88 1.04 20.03
CA PRO A 269 -15.12 2.19 20.55
C PRO A 269 -13.81 2.47 19.83
N SER A 270 -13.42 1.66 18.83
CA SER A 270 -12.11 1.71 18.16
C SER A 270 -12.17 1.61 16.65
N GLY A 271 -13.21 2.12 16.01
CA GLY A 271 -13.36 2.08 14.54
C GLY A 271 -12.25 2.80 13.82
N ASP A 272 -11.08 2.17 13.74
CA ASP A 272 -9.88 2.66 13.08
C ASP A 272 -9.91 2.23 11.62
N PHE A 273 -10.50 3.05 10.73
CA PHE A 273 -10.50 2.84 9.27
C PHE A 273 -9.15 3.23 8.69
N THR A 274 -8.17 2.38 8.87
CA THR A 274 -6.79 2.64 8.47
C THR A 274 -6.47 2.26 7.03
N ARG A 275 -7.37 1.52 6.36
CA ARG A 275 -7.06 0.85 5.10
C ARG A 275 -7.85 1.47 3.96
N MET A 276 -7.23 2.45 3.28
CA MET A 276 -7.73 2.97 2.02
C MET A 276 -7.73 1.85 0.98
N GLY A 277 -8.83 1.65 0.32
CA GLY A 277 -9.00 0.64 -0.71
C GLY A 277 -9.24 1.26 -2.09
N PRO A 278 -9.79 0.46 -3.02
CA PRO A 278 -9.95 0.86 -4.40
C PRO A 278 -11.04 1.90 -4.59
N LEU A 279 -10.78 2.78 -5.57
CA LEU A 279 -11.81 3.49 -6.31
C LEU A 279 -12.25 2.58 -7.46
N PHE A 280 -13.54 2.31 -7.58
CA PHE A 280 -14.05 1.41 -8.61
C PHE A 280 -15.45 1.82 -9.08
N ARG A 281 -15.87 1.25 -10.19
CA ARG A 281 -17.20 1.42 -10.74
C ARG A 281 -17.86 0.05 -10.89
N THR A 282 -19.10 -0.07 -10.44
CA THR A 282 -19.90 -1.29 -10.58
C THR A 282 -21.39 -0.94 -10.77
N GLN A 283 -22.18 -1.94 -11.17
CA GLN A 283 -23.63 -1.80 -11.28
C GLN A 283 -24.26 -2.08 -9.92
N VAL A 284 -25.02 -1.11 -9.39
CA VAL A 284 -25.80 -1.26 -8.15
C VAL A 284 -27.25 -1.07 -8.49
N ALA A 285 -28.08 -2.09 -8.29
CA ALA A 285 -29.51 -2.08 -8.68
C ALA A 285 -29.74 -1.62 -10.14
N GLY A 286 -28.87 -2.07 -11.06
CA GLY A 286 -28.94 -1.75 -12.48
C GLY A 286 -28.45 -0.34 -12.86
N GLN A 287 -27.92 0.42 -11.93
CA GLN A 287 -27.35 1.74 -12.18
C GLN A 287 -25.82 1.75 -11.95
N PRO A 288 -25.03 2.35 -12.86
CA PRO A 288 -23.59 2.48 -12.64
C PRO A 288 -23.31 3.45 -11.49
N ARG A 289 -22.47 3.02 -10.53
CA ARG A 289 -22.07 3.81 -9.37
C ARG A 289 -20.53 3.92 -9.29
N ASN A 290 -20.06 5.10 -8.91
CA ASN A 290 -18.65 5.36 -8.62
C ASN A 290 -18.43 5.18 -7.12
N LEU A 291 -17.68 4.17 -6.73
CA LEU A 291 -17.57 3.73 -5.34
C LEU A 291 -16.13 3.83 -4.83
N VAL A 292 -16.00 3.89 -3.52
CA VAL A 292 -14.74 3.75 -2.79
C VAL A 292 -14.94 2.77 -1.64
N ALA A 293 -14.02 1.83 -1.50
CA ALA A 293 -14.01 0.87 -0.40
C ALA A 293 -12.95 1.22 0.64
N MET A 294 -13.25 0.99 1.91
CA MET A 294 -12.31 1.12 3.03
C MET A 294 -12.55 0.00 4.02
N ALA A 295 -11.49 -0.44 4.69
CA ALA A 295 -11.60 -1.44 5.73
C ALA A 295 -11.10 -0.90 7.07
N SER A 296 -11.84 -1.23 8.14
CA SER A 296 -11.44 -0.91 9.50
C SER A 296 -10.58 -2.02 10.09
N LYS A 297 -9.84 -1.68 11.14
CA LYS A 297 -9.07 -2.63 11.95
C LYS A 297 -9.96 -3.69 12.60
N ASP A 298 -11.22 -3.33 12.89
CA ASP A 298 -12.19 -4.22 13.53
C ASP A 298 -12.88 -5.19 12.55
N GLY A 299 -12.43 -5.20 11.28
CA GLY A 299 -12.98 -6.08 10.24
C GLY A 299 -14.32 -5.62 9.70
N ILE A 300 -14.51 -4.32 9.57
CA ILE A 300 -15.66 -3.74 8.86
C ILE A 300 -15.18 -3.22 7.50
N LEU A 301 -15.77 -3.70 6.43
CA LEU A 301 -15.68 -3.12 5.10
C LEU A 301 -16.79 -2.08 4.96
N GLN A 302 -16.43 -0.85 4.66
CA GLN A 302 -17.35 0.22 4.33
C GLN A 302 -17.18 0.62 2.87
N VAL A 303 -18.27 0.72 2.14
CA VAL A 303 -18.30 1.21 0.77
C VAL A 303 -19.17 2.44 0.69
N LEU A 304 -18.62 3.52 0.12
CA LEU A 304 -19.31 4.79 -0.09
C LEU A 304 -19.46 5.08 -1.57
N ASP A 305 -20.55 5.76 -1.90
CA ASP A 305 -20.78 6.33 -3.22
C ASP A 305 -20.09 7.70 -3.31
N ARG A 306 -19.18 7.85 -4.28
CA ARG A 306 -18.38 9.07 -4.47
C ARG A 306 -19.15 10.23 -5.10
N ASP A 307 -20.34 9.97 -5.64
CA ASP A 307 -21.19 11.01 -6.24
C ASP A 307 -22.15 11.61 -5.21
N THR A 308 -22.66 10.79 -4.30
CA THR A 308 -23.57 11.23 -3.23
C THR A 308 -22.87 11.51 -1.91
N HIS A 309 -21.58 11.09 -1.78
CA HIS A 309 -20.76 11.15 -0.59
C HIS A 309 -21.28 10.33 0.62
N GLY A 310 -22.28 9.48 0.39
CA GLY A 310 -22.92 8.69 1.43
C GLY A 310 -22.51 7.21 1.45
N PRO A 311 -22.71 6.51 2.57
CA PRO A 311 -22.46 5.09 2.65
C PRO A 311 -23.45 4.30 1.79
N LEU A 312 -22.93 3.31 1.05
CA LEU A 312 -23.74 2.35 0.31
C LEU A 312 -24.09 1.16 1.20
N TYR A 313 -23.07 0.56 1.81
CA TYR A 313 -23.23 -0.53 2.77
C TYR A 313 -21.99 -0.65 3.70
N ASN A 314 -22.20 -1.38 4.81
CA ASN A 314 -21.16 -1.82 5.73
C ASN A 314 -21.27 -3.34 5.90
N THR A 315 -20.16 -4.06 5.70
CA THR A 315 -20.11 -5.52 5.82
C THR A 315 -19.08 -5.94 6.85
N SER A 316 -19.46 -6.83 7.78
CA SER A 316 -18.50 -7.48 8.67
C SER A 316 -17.71 -8.54 7.88
N VAL A 317 -16.39 -8.37 7.85
CA VAL A 317 -15.45 -9.27 7.17
C VAL A 317 -14.51 -9.97 8.16
N SER A 318 -14.79 -9.82 9.47
CA SER A 318 -14.13 -10.56 10.54
C SER A 318 -14.82 -11.90 10.75
N SER A 319 -14.05 -12.89 11.18
CA SER A 319 -14.45 -14.27 11.37
C SER A 319 -15.78 -14.48 12.12
N ARG A 320 -16.55 -15.45 11.64
CA ARG A 320 -17.74 -16.02 12.31
C ARG A 320 -18.86 -15.02 12.58
N GLY A 321 -19.76 -14.90 11.65
CA GLY A 321 -21.10 -14.33 11.76
C GLY A 321 -21.46 -13.71 13.10
N ASN A 322 -21.59 -12.39 13.16
CA ASN A 322 -22.15 -11.58 14.25
C ASN A 322 -21.38 -11.50 15.60
N ALA A 323 -20.22 -12.10 15.76
CA ALA A 323 -19.43 -11.89 16.96
C ALA A 323 -18.40 -10.77 16.70
N VAL A 324 -18.70 -9.56 17.17
CA VAL A 324 -17.71 -8.48 17.32
C VAL A 324 -16.56 -9.04 18.19
N PRO A 325 -15.29 -9.03 17.73
CA PRO A 325 -14.20 -9.48 18.58
C PRO A 325 -14.16 -8.62 19.84
N GLN A 326 -14.21 -9.27 21.01
CA GLN A 326 -13.96 -8.59 22.27
C GLN A 326 -12.55 -7.99 22.22
N LYS A 327 -12.48 -6.67 22.47
CA LYS A 327 -11.28 -5.88 22.76
C LYS A 327 -9.98 -6.46 22.21
N ALA A 328 -9.56 -6.01 21.04
CA ALA A 328 -8.15 -6.05 20.69
C ALA A 328 -7.37 -5.33 21.78
N GLN A 329 -6.60 -6.07 22.56
CA GLN A 329 -5.77 -5.49 23.61
C GLN A 329 -4.79 -4.52 22.96
N SER A 330 -4.87 -3.27 23.36
CA SER A 330 -3.92 -2.21 23.02
C SER A 330 -2.54 -2.59 23.57
N GLY A 331 -1.66 -3.16 22.76
CA GLY A 331 -0.33 -3.49 23.24
C GLY A 331 0.62 -4.20 22.30
N GLY A 332 0.25 -4.62 21.12
CA GLY A 332 1.16 -5.32 20.19
C GLY A 332 1.22 -4.61 18.84
N LEU A 333 2.38 -4.46 18.28
CA LEU A 333 2.79 -4.12 16.89
C LEU A 333 1.66 -4.00 15.83
N SER A 334 0.59 -3.28 16.15
CA SER A 334 -0.56 -3.06 15.28
C SER A 334 -0.24 -2.17 14.07
N GLY A 335 1.05 -1.92 13.82
CA GLY A 335 1.55 -1.12 12.71
C GLY A 335 1.70 -1.85 11.37
N LEU A 336 1.43 -3.15 11.30
CA LEU A 336 1.75 -3.96 10.12
C LEU A 336 0.57 -4.23 9.17
N GLN A 337 -0.58 -3.64 9.39
CA GLN A 337 -1.75 -3.88 8.54
C GLN A 337 -1.99 -2.69 7.60
N TRP A 338 -1.14 -2.55 6.59
CA TRP A 338 -1.07 -1.40 5.68
C TRP A 338 -1.87 -1.60 4.38
N ASN A 339 -2.61 -2.71 4.25
CA ASN A 339 -3.15 -3.14 2.98
C ASN A 339 -4.67 -2.99 2.95
N GLY A 340 -5.14 -2.16 2.03
CA GLY A 340 -6.55 -2.01 1.74
C GLY A 340 -7.14 -3.20 0.97
N PRO A 341 -8.47 -3.23 0.77
CA PRO A 341 -9.12 -4.19 -0.10
C PRO A 341 -8.60 -4.13 -1.53
N ALA A 342 -8.60 -5.27 -2.24
CA ALA A 342 -8.42 -5.33 -3.68
C ALA A 342 -9.78 -5.47 -4.37
N TYR A 343 -9.90 -5.04 -5.63
CA TYR A 343 -11.12 -5.16 -6.43
C TYR A 343 -10.83 -5.77 -7.79
N SER A 344 -11.57 -6.79 -8.17
CA SER A 344 -11.54 -7.35 -9.51
C SER A 344 -12.79 -6.95 -10.30
N PRO A 345 -12.65 -6.25 -11.43
CA PRO A 345 -13.78 -5.94 -12.29
C PRO A 345 -14.39 -7.18 -12.96
N ASP A 346 -13.59 -8.25 -13.17
CA ASP A 346 -14.05 -9.48 -13.84
C ASP A 346 -14.97 -10.31 -12.96
N THR A 347 -14.72 -10.34 -11.66
CA THR A 347 -15.55 -11.08 -10.70
C THR A 347 -16.60 -10.20 -10.02
N GLY A 348 -16.42 -8.88 -10.04
CA GLY A 348 -17.24 -7.94 -9.28
C GLY A 348 -17.05 -8.06 -7.78
N LEU A 349 -15.93 -8.63 -7.31
CA LEU A 349 -15.67 -8.87 -5.90
C LEU A 349 -14.59 -7.95 -5.33
N LEU A 350 -14.79 -7.58 -4.08
CA LEU A 350 -13.79 -7.00 -3.19
C LEU A 350 -13.17 -8.10 -2.35
N TYR A 351 -11.84 -8.15 -2.29
CA TYR A 351 -11.06 -9.11 -1.48
C TYR A 351 -10.45 -8.38 -0.31
N VAL A 352 -10.86 -8.72 0.89
CA VAL A 352 -10.53 -7.99 2.12
C VAL A 352 -9.71 -8.88 3.05
N PRO A 353 -8.39 -8.63 3.18
CA PRO A 353 -7.58 -9.33 4.17
C PRO A 353 -7.84 -8.74 5.55
N THR A 354 -8.03 -9.60 6.55
CA THR A 354 -8.24 -9.20 7.94
C THR A 354 -7.36 -10.03 8.87
N GLY A 355 -7.05 -9.47 10.04
CA GLY A 355 -6.23 -10.11 11.06
C GLY A 355 -5.69 -9.05 12.02
N ASP A 356 -5.36 -9.44 13.25
CA ASP A 356 -4.80 -8.56 14.28
C ASP A 356 -3.27 -8.62 14.40
N GLY A 357 -2.64 -9.40 13.53
CA GLY A 357 -1.19 -9.62 13.54
C GLY A 357 -0.70 -10.69 14.53
N ASN A 358 -1.55 -11.15 15.45
CA ASN A 358 -1.23 -12.15 16.46
C ASN A 358 -2.02 -13.46 16.29
N SER A 359 -3.21 -13.36 15.70
CA SER A 359 -4.11 -14.49 15.44
C SER A 359 -4.15 -14.84 13.98
N PRO A 360 -4.59 -16.06 13.60
CA PRO A 360 -4.86 -16.42 12.22
C PRO A 360 -5.73 -15.38 11.51
N GLY A 361 -5.33 -15.01 10.28
CA GLY A 361 -6.03 -14.04 9.48
C GLY A 361 -7.18 -14.63 8.66
N TRP A 362 -7.86 -13.76 7.94
CA TRP A 362 -8.96 -14.13 7.04
C TRP A 362 -8.82 -13.36 5.73
N LEU A 363 -9.19 -14.00 4.63
CA LEU A 363 -9.45 -13.33 3.36
C LEU A 363 -10.93 -13.51 3.04
N THR A 364 -11.67 -12.42 2.97
CA THR A 364 -13.10 -12.44 2.69
C THR A 364 -13.37 -11.81 1.33
N ALA A 365 -14.08 -12.52 0.45
CA ALA A 365 -14.58 -11.97 -0.80
C ALA A 365 -16.02 -11.48 -0.61
N VAL A 366 -16.25 -10.24 -1.00
CA VAL A 366 -17.51 -9.52 -0.83
C VAL A 366 -17.98 -9.03 -2.19
N ASP A 367 -19.25 -9.23 -2.51
CA ASP A 367 -19.89 -8.67 -3.70
C ASP A 367 -19.84 -7.14 -3.62
N ALA A 368 -19.20 -6.53 -4.60
CA ALA A 368 -18.95 -5.09 -4.59
C ALA A 368 -20.21 -4.24 -4.77
N ALA A 369 -21.29 -4.83 -5.29
CA ALA A 369 -22.57 -4.14 -5.51
C ALA A 369 -23.51 -4.22 -4.31
N THR A 370 -23.50 -5.36 -3.61
CA THR A 370 -24.50 -5.67 -2.55
C THR A 370 -23.92 -5.69 -1.15
N GLY A 371 -22.60 -5.92 -1.00
CA GLY A 371 -21.96 -6.13 0.28
C GLY A 371 -22.08 -7.56 0.83
N ASP A 372 -22.64 -8.49 0.03
CA ASP A 372 -22.79 -9.89 0.47
C ASP A 372 -21.45 -10.62 0.48
N VAL A 373 -21.17 -11.34 1.56
CA VAL A 373 -20.02 -12.23 1.63
C VAL A 373 -20.25 -13.43 0.72
N LYS A 374 -19.34 -13.66 -0.24
CA LYS A 374 -19.40 -14.80 -1.17
C LYS A 374 -18.63 -15.98 -0.64
N TRP A 375 -17.43 -15.76 -0.14
CA TRP A 375 -16.61 -16.79 0.48
C TRP A 375 -15.63 -16.17 1.48
N THR A 376 -15.10 -17.01 2.36
CA THR A 376 -14.07 -16.65 3.31
C THR A 376 -13.05 -17.76 3.41
N TYR A 377 -11.77 -17.40 3.23
CA TYR A 377 -10.63 -18.28 3.48
C TYR A 377 -10.07 -17.98 4.86
N GLN A 378 -9.94 -19.00 5.70
CA GLN A 378 -9.28 -18.92 6.99
C GLN A 378 -7.80 -19.26 6.83
N ALA A 379 -6.94 -18.29 7.09
CA ALA A 379 -5.50 -18.49 7.14
C ALA A 379 -5.10 -19.32 8.38
N THR A 380 -3.94 -19.91 8.35
CA THR A 380 -3.35 -20.61 9.50
C THR A 380 -2.54 -19.67 10.38
N HIS A 381 -2.07 -18.58 9.82
CA HIS A 381 -1.25 -17.54 10.44
C HIS A 381 -1.78 -16.14 10.09
N PRO A 382 -1.27 -15.07 10.72
CA PRO A 382 -1.65 -13.71 10.36
C PRO A 382 -1.40 -13.40 8.88
N MET A 383 -2.38 -12.79 8.22
CA MET A 383 -2.27 -12.33 6.84
C MET A 383 -1.73 -10.90 6.82
N LEU A 384 -0.48 -10.74 6.44
CA LEU A 384 0.21 -9.46 6.43
C LEU A 384 0.42 -8.93 4.99
N ALA A 385 0.49 -9.82 4.01
CA ALA A 385 0.69 -9.44 2.62
C ALA A 385 -0.58 -8.82 2.01
N PRO A 386 -0.43 -7.79 1.15
CA PRO A 386 -1.56 -7.28 0.38
C PRO A 386 -2.08 -8.32 -0.60
N VAL A 387 -3.34 -8.16 -0.92
CA VAL A 387 -4.01 -8.98 -1.94
C VAL A 387 -3.80 -8.39 -3.32
N THR A 388 -3.48 -9.24 -4.30
CA THR A 388 -3.40 -8.89 -5.72
C THR A 388 -4.29 -9.83 -6.51
N THR A 389 -5.05 -9.30 -7.47
CA THR A 389 -5.96 -10.09 -8.32
C THR A 389 -5.68 -9.85 -9.80
N THR A 390 -6.03 -10.83 -10.64
CA THR A 390 -5.75 -10.77 -12.08
C THR A 390 -6.93 -11.25 -12.91
N ALA A 391 -6.90 -10.95 -14.22
CA ALA A 391 -7.87 -11.47 -15.20
C ALA A 391 -7.79 -12.99 -15.36
N GLY A 392 -6.77 -13.66 -14.81
CA GLY A 392 -6.69 -15.11 -14.74
C GLY A 392 -7.70 -15.77 -13.79
N GLY A 393 -8.51 -14.97 -13.09
CA GLY A 393 -9.50 -15.43 -12.10
C GLY A 393 -8.86 -15.98 -10.83
N ILE A 394 -7.72 -15.42 -10.44
CA ILE A 394 -6.94 -15.83 -9.28
C ILE A 394 -6.60 -14.65 -8.39
N VAL A 395 -6.34 -14.97 -7.13
CA VAL A 395 -5.96 -14.01 -6.07
C VAL A 395 -4.64 -14.45 -5.46
N PHE A 396 -3.69 -13.53 -5.33
CA PHE A 396 -2.41 -13.75 -4.66
C PHE A 396 -2.39 -13.07 -3.30
N THR A 397 -1.83 -13.75 -2.29
CA THR A 397 -1.59 -13.19 -0.96
C THR A 397 -0.52 -13.99 -0.23
N GLY A 398 -0.29 -13.70 1.05
CA GLY A 398 0.67 -14.43 1.87
C GLY A 398 0.40 -14.32 3.37
N GLU A 399 0.91 -15.31 4.10
CA GLU A 399 0.83 -15.42 5.55
C GLU A 399 2.18 -15.12 6.23
N SER A 400 2.14 -14.75 7.51
CA SER A 400 3.33 -14.38 8.28
C SER A 400 4.30 -15.53 8.53
N ASN A 401 3.89 -16.79 8.34
CA ASN A 401 4.75 -17.97 8.40
C ASN A 401 5.59 -18.22 7.12
N GLY A 402 5.45 -17.34 6.11
CA GLY A 402 6.15 -17.47 4.83
C GLY A 402 5.36 -18.14 3.73
N ASP A 403 4.11 -18.49 3.94
CA ASP A 403 3.28 -19.11 2.91
C ASP A 403 2.79 -18.07 1.88
N PHE A 404 3.29 -18.17 0.66
CA PHE A 404 2.71 -17.56 -0.54
C PHE A 404 1.54 -18.43 -1.01
N ILE A 405 0.39 -17.82 -1.27
CA ILE A 405 -0.85 -18.52 -1.55
C ILE A 405 -1.52 -17.96 -2.80
N VAL A 406 -1.97 -18.84 -3.68
CA VAL A 406 -2.83 -18.51 -4.82
C VAL A 406 -4.19 -19.16 -4.61
N LEU A 407 -5.24 -18.37 -4.70
CA LEU A 407 -6.62 -18.83 -4.54
C LEU A 407 -7.42 -18.58 -5.83
N ASP A 408 -8.43 -19.43 -6.05
CA ASP A 408 -9.49 -19.16 -7.03
C ASP A 408 -10.28 -17.93 -6.57
N ALA A 409 -10.42 -16.96 -7.46
CA ALA A 409 -11.05 -15.67 -7.14
C ALA A 409 -12.55 -15.80 -6.84
N LEU A 410 -13.24 -16.79 -7.40
CA LEU A 410 -14.68 -16.97 -7.23
C LEU A 410 -15.06 -17.87 -6.06
N THR A 411 -14.17 -18.82 -5.67
CA THR A 411 -14.50 -19.83 -4.67
C THR A 411 -13.67 -19.76 -3.40
N GLY A 412 -12.50 -19.09 -3.45
CA GLY A 412 -11.54 -19.07 -2.34
C GLY A 412 -10.78 -20.37 -2.15
N GLU A 413 -10.89 -21.32 -3.08
CA GLU A 413 -10.11 -22.57 -3.07
C GLU A 413 -8.63 -22.28 -3.26
N VAL A 414 -7.76 -22.95 -2.48
CA VAL A 414 -6.31 -22.83 -2.61
C VAL A 414 -5.84 -23.63 -3.82
N LEU A 415 -5.33 -22.95 -4.83
CA LEU A 415 -4.79 -23.54 -6.06
C LEU A 415 -3.30 -23.85 -5.97
N TYR A 416 -2.57 -23.04 -5.18
CA TYR A 416 -1.13 -23.18 -5.00
C TYR A 416 -0.70 -22.64 -3.65
N ARG A 417 0.31 -23.28 -3.04
CA ARG A 417 0.96 -22.84 -1.81
C ARG A 417 2.46 -23.13 -1.87
N PHE A 418 3.26 -22.15 -1.45
CA PHE A 418 4.72 -22.30 -1.37
C PHE A 418 5.24 -21.56 -0.14
N ASN A 419 6.01 -22.22 0.70
CA ASN A 419 6.63 -21.59 1.85
C ASN A 419 8.01 -21.03 1.48
N THR A 420 8.16 -19.71 1.63
CA THR A 420 9.38 -18.97 1.29
C THR A 420 10.45 -19.01 2.41
N GLY A 421 10.12 -19.56 3.57
CA GLY A 421 10.99 -19.62 4.74
C GLY A 421 11.09 -18.34 5.56
N GLY A 422 10.55 -17.22 5.10
CA GLY A 422 10.53 -15.93 5.79
C GLY A 422 9.14 -15.32 5.79
N SER A 423 8.80 -14.51 6.80
CA SER A 423 7.49 -13.88 6.91
C SER A 423 7.15 -13.03 5.67
N LEU A 424 5.91 -13.15 5.17
CA LEU A 424 5.41 -12.35 4.06
C LEU A 424 4.64 -11.13 4.59
N GLY A 425 5.31 -10.00 4.63
CA GLY A 425 4.69 -8.70 5.00
C GLY A 425 4.75 -7.66 3.88
N GLY A 426 5.51 -7.95 2.84
CA GLY A 426 5.61 -7.12 1.64
C GLY A 426 4.58 -7.49 0.57
N SER A 427 4.53 -6.68 -0.48
CA SER A 427 3.56 -6.83 -1.56
C SER A 427 3.85 -8.05 -2.44
N VAL A 428 2.80 -8.69 -2.91
CA VAL A 428 2.83 -9.61 -4.05
C VAL A 428 2.49 -8.80 -5.29
N VAL A 429 3.39 -8.82 -6.28
CA VAL A 429 3.22 -8.08 -7.55
C VAL A 429 3.34 -9.03 -8.74
N THR A 430 2.70 -8.68 -9.85
CA THR A 430 2.78 -9.46 -11.08
C THR A 430 3.03 -8.57 -12.29
N TYR A 431 3.80 -9.06 -13.24
CA TYR A 431 4.24 -8.33 -14.43
C TYR A 431 4.54 -9.31 -15.57
N GLU A 432 4.64 -8.81 -16.80
CA GLU A 432 5.00 -9.60 -17.98
C GLU A 432 6.32 -9.13 -18.60
N ILE A 433 7.19 -10.07 -18.92
CA ILE A 433 8.39 -9.83 -19.72
C ILE A 433 8.44 -10.89 -20.81
N GLU A 434 8.65 -10.47 -22.06
CA GLU A 434 8.74 -11.37 -23.22
C GLU A 434 7.59 -12.39 -23.27
N GLU A 435 6.37 -11.91 -23.09
CA GLU A 435 5.14 -12.73 -23.08
C GLU A 435 5.05 -13.77 -21.95
N GLN A 436 5.93 -13.74 -20.99
CA GLN A 436 5.86 -14.56 -19.78
C GLN A 436 5.36 -13.73 -18.60
N GLN A 437 4.38 -14.24 -17.87
CA GLN A 437 3.92 -13.65 -16.63
C GLN A 437 4.78 -14.13 -15.46
N TYR A 438 5.22 -13.18 -14.64
CA TYR A 438 5.97 -13.41 -13.40
C TYR A 438 5.19 -12.89 -12.20
N ILE A 439 5.44 -13.51 -11.05
CA ILE A 439 4.94 -13.06 -9.75
C ILE A 439 6.14 -12.86 -8.84
N ALA A 440 6.32 -11.66 -8.30
CA ALA A 440 7.35 -11.41 -7.30
C ALA A 440 6.74 -11.30 -5.90
N VAL A 441 7.32 -12.03 -4.96
CA VAL A 441 6.91 -12.12 -3.56
C VAL A 441 8.06 -11.72 -2.68
N VAL A 442 7.82 -10.77 -1.78
CA VAL A 442 8.82 -10.29 -0.83
C VAL A 442 8.74 -11.07 0.47
N SER A 443 9.83 -11.71 0.85
CA SER A 443 9.97 -12.58 2.02
C SER A 443 11.05 -12.06 2.96
N GLY A 444 10.86 -12.20 4.28
CA GLY A 444 11.84 -11.78 5.29
C GLY A 444 11.40 -10.57 6.12
N SER A 445 10.11 -10.20 6.10
CA SER A 445 9.58 -9.20 7.04
C SER A 445 9.64 -9.73 8.48
N PRO A 446 9.85 -8.86 9.49
CA PRO A 446 9.81 -9.29 10.86
C PRO A 446 8.42 -9.84 11.20
N SER A 447 8.36 -11.01 11.81
CA SER A 447 7.12 -11.56 12.34
C SER A 447 6.63 -10.69 13.52
N PRO A 448 5.33 -10.34 13.58
CA PRO A 448 4.77 -9.61 14.72
C PRO A 448 4.90 -10.37 16.04
N ALA A 449 4.97 -11.70 15.97
CA ALA A 449 5.00 -12.59 17.14
C ALA A 449 6.35 -12.66 17.86
N GLY A 450 7.36 -11.88 17.43
CA GLY A 450 8.67 -11.87 18.10
C GLY A 450 9.38 -13.22 18.13
N SER A 451 8.98 -14.19 17.28
CA SER A 451 9.68 -15.47 17.17
C SER A 451 11.02 -15.21 16.47
N SER A 452 12.06 -15.19 17.29
CA SER A 452 13.47 -15.02 16.91
C SER A 452 14.03 -16.23 16.15
N ASP A 453 13.22 -17.16 15.71
CA ASP A 453 13.67 -18.48 15.30
C ASP A 453 14.16 -18.59 13.86
N SER A 454 14.16 -17.50 13.10
CA SER A 454 14.87 -17.46 11.81
C SER A 454 15.26 -16.02 11.48
N PRO A 455 16.54 -15.65 11.60
CA PRO A 455 17.07 -14.49 10.92
C PRO A 455 17.12 -14.82 9.43
N GLY A 456 15.95 -14.82 8.79
CA GLY A 456 15.85 -14.98 7.34
C GLY A 456 16.40 -13.73 6.67
N SER A 457 17.36 -13.88 5.76
CA SER A 457 17.77 -12.80 4.87
C SER A 457 16.58 -12.32 4.06
N SER A 458 16.45 -11.01 3.91
CA SER A 458 15.42 -10.40 3.07
C SER A 458 15.61 -10.83 1.62
N SER A 459 14.61 -11.52 1.07
CA SER A 459 14.66 -12.11 -0.27
C SER A 459 13.43 -11.77 -1.10
N VAL A 460 13.60 -11.73 -2.40
CA VAL A 460 12.49 -11.70 -3.35
C VAL A 460 12.45 -13.03 -4.08
N PHE A 461 11.32 -13.71 -4.01
CA PHE A 461 11.03 -14.90 -4.80
C PHE A 461 10.28 -14.50 -6.06
N VAL A 462 10.71 -14.98 -7.20
CA VAL A 462 10.02 -14.81 -8.48
C VAL A 462 9.48 -16.15 -8.93
N PHE A 463 8.18 -16.20 -9.22
CA PHE A 463 7.49 -17.38 -9.72
C PHE A 463 7.07 -17.17 -11.16
N ALA A 464 7.06 -18.26 -11.93
CA ALA A 464 6.53 -18.33 -13.29
C ALA A 464 6.00 -19.74 -13.59
N LEU A 465 5.27 -19.88 -14.68
CA LEU A 465 4.96 -21.20 -15.24
C LEU A 465 6.23 -21.79 -15.89
N PRO A 466 6.38 -23.11 -15.92
CA PRO A 466 7.45 -23.76 -16.68
C PRO A 466 7.34 -23.39 -18.16
N LYS A 467 8.51 -23.25 -18.83
CA LYS A 467 8.60 -22.98 -20.28
C LYS A 467 8.20 -24.21 -21.09
#